data_a383dfbf7fc49490417175b6e96035e0
#
_entry.id   a383dfbf7fc49490417175b6e96035e0
#
_cell.length_a   1.000
_cell.length_b   1.000
_cell.length_c   1.000
_cell.angle_alpha   90.00
_cell.angle_beta   90.00
_cell.angle_gamma   90.00
#
_symmetry.space_group_name_H-M   'P 1'
#
loop_
_entity.id
_entity.type
_entity.pdbx_description
1 polymer ?
#
loop_
_entity_poly.entity_id
_entity_poly.type
_entity_poly.pdbx_seq_one_letter_code
_entity_poly.pdbx_strand_id
1 'polypeptide(L)'
;SAADVSALHLALEEIVTNVITHGYHSDTSRIFTVRLEAPGTDRIRAVVTDDAPAYNPLARAEVNTALPLEARPVGGLGVHLVKKLMDVCTYEHRDGHNIFSIERKLSRTPGTSATINIATSRLAASATLALSGRLDGLSSPELEQQVCALIASGVRTLTLDLAGLDYVSSAGLRIFIIAAKKLKASGG
;
A
#
# COMPACT_ATOMS: atom_id res chain seq x y z
N SER A 1 -0.13 -5.64 2.15
CA SER A 1 -0.78 -4.96 3.30
C SER A 1 -0.51 -3.46 3.27
N ALA A 2 -1.26 -2.66 4.06
CA ALA A 2 -0.98 -1.22 4.20
C ALA A 2 0.43 -0.97 4.76
N ALA A 3 0.90 -1.84 5.65
CA ALA A 3 2.24 -1.76 6.22
C ALA A 3 3.34 -1.95 5.15
N ASP A 4 3.11 -2.82 4.16
CA ASP A 4 4.08 -3.03 3.07
C ASP A 4 4.16 -1.81 2.16
N VAL A 5 3.02 -1.17 1.86
CA VAL A 5 2.97 0.07 1.08
C VAL A 5 3.68 1.20 1.82
N SER A 6 3.42 1.36 3.11
CA SER A 6 4.09 2.39 3.94
C SER A 6 5.60 2.16 4.02
N ALA A 7 6.03 0.91 4.17
CA ALA A 7 7.44 0.57 4.22
C ALA A 7 8.15 0.86 2.88
N LEU A 8 7.52 0.51 1.75
CA LEU A 8 8.06 0.79 0.41
C LEU A 8 8.11 2.30 0.14
N HIS A 9 7.05 3.04 0.53
CA HIS A 9 7.00 4.50 0.38
C HIS A 9 8.14 5.16 1.15
N LEU A 10 8.31 4.83 2.43
CA LEU A 10 9.37 5.39 3.25
C LEU A 10 10.77 5.06 2.72
N ALA A 11 10.98 3.82 2.25
CA ALA A 11 12.25 3.43 1.66
C ALA A 11 12.55 4.19 0.36
N LEU A 12 11.54 4.39 -0.50
CA LEU A 12 11.68 5.17 -1.73
C LEU A 12 11.95 6.65 -1.44
N GLU A 13 11.26 7.24 -0.46
CA GLU A 13 11.47 8.61 -0.02
C GLU A 13 12.92 8.84 0.39
N GLU A 14 13.50 7.95 1.18
CA GLU A 14 14.89 8.02 1.61
C GLU A 14 15.88 7.90 0.44
N ILE A 15 15.64 6.97 -0.50
CA ILE A 15 16.50 6.77 -1.66
C ILE A 15 16.44 7.99 -2.57
N VAL A 16 15.24 8.45 -2.92
CA VAL A 16 15.03 9.59 -3.83
C VAL A 16 15.57 10.87 -3.23
N THR A 17 15.36 11.11 -1.92
CA THR A 17 15.93 12.26 -1.22
C THR A 17 17.46 12.24 -1.29
N ASN A 18 18.09 11.08 -1.13
CA ASN A 18 19.53 10.95 -1.25
C ASN A 18 20.02 11.27 -2.67
N VAL A 19 19.33 10.80 -3.72
CA VAL A 19 19.66 11.14 -5.11
C VAL A 19 19.58 12.66 -5.33
N ILE A 20 18.46 13.28 -4.93
CA ILE A 20 18.23 14.71 -5.14
C ILE A 20 19.24 15.55 -4.36
N THR A 21 19.40 15.27 -3.06
CA THR A 21 20.18 16.13 -2.16
C THR A 21 21.68 15.91 -2.31
N HIS A 22 22.10 14.64 -2.37
CA HIS A 22 23.52 14.28 -2.35
C HIS A 22 24.07 13.95 -3.72
N GLY A 23 23.27 13.30 -4.57
CA GLY A 23 23.66 12.95 -5.94
C GLY A 23 23.64 14.17 -6.84
N TYR A 24 22.56 14.89 -6.86
CA TYR A 24 22.31 16.03 -7.74
C TYR A 24 22.56 17.41 -7.08
N HIS A 25 22.89 17.43 -5.79
CA HIS A 25 23.09 18.70 -5.05
C HIS A 25 21.91 19.66 -5.21
N SER A 26 20.68 19.13 -5.27
CA SER A 26 19.43 19.86 -5.49
C SER A 26 19.31 20.53 -6.87
N ASP A 27 20.07 20.08 -7.86
CA ASP A 27 19.93 20.54 -9.26
C ASP A 27 18.62 20.02 -9.85
N THR A 28 17.65 20.91 -10.05
CA THR A 28 16.31 20.60 -10.56
C THR A 28 16.25 20.30 -12.05
N SER A 29 17.34 20.48 -12.78
CA SER A 29 17.45 20.13 -14.22
C SER A 29 17.73 18.64 -14.44
N ARG A 30 18.14 17.91 -13.41
CA ARG A 30 18.50 16.50 -13.48
C ARG A 30 17.26 15.61 -13.42
N ILE A 31 17.36 14.44 -14.01
CA ILE A 31 16.27 13.46 -14.09
C ILE A 31 16.75 12.12 -13.55
N PHE A 32 15.96 11.53 -12.69
CA PHE A 32 16.08 10.13 -12.28
C PHE A 32 14.81 9.37 -12.66
N THR A 33 14.87 8.07 -12.70
CA THR A 33 13.71 7.22 -12.96
C THR A 33 13.42 6.32 -11.76
N VAL A 34 12.12 6.09 -11.51
CA VAL A 34 11.65 5.09 -10.54
C VAL A 34 10.76 4.11 -11.29
N ARG A 35 11.16 2.84 -11.32
CA ARG A 35 10.40 1.76 -11.93
C ARG A 35 9.90 0.82 -10.86
N LEU A 36 8.60 0.51 -10.89
CA LEU A 36 7.98 -0.49 -10.02
C LEU A 36 7.71 -1.76 -10.80
N GLU A 37 8.06 -2.88 -10.21
CA GLU A 37 7.92 -4.21 -10.80
C GLU A 37 7.24 -5.16 -9.80
N ALA A 38 6.52 -6.14 -10.34
CA ALA A 38 5.99 -7.26 -9.56
C ALA A 38 6.68 -8.54 -10.04
N PRO A 39 7.87 -8.89 -9.49
CA PRO A 39 8.65 -10.07 -9.93
C PRO A 39 8.00 -11.41 -9.53
N GLY A 40 6.79 -11.39 -9.06
CA GLY A 40 5.98 -12.53 -8.66
C GLY A 40 4.66 -12.06 -8.08
N THR A 41 3.90 -12.99 -7.51
CA THR A 41 2.58 -12.69 -6.92
C THR A 41 2.67 -12.17 -5.48
N ASP A 42 3.84 -12.29 -4.85
CA ASP A 42 4.05 -11.98 -3.43
C ASP A 42 5.21 -11.00 -3.18
N ARG A 43 5.70 -10.32 -4.24
CA ARG A 43 6.83 -9.40 -4.14
C ARG A 43 6.57 -8.13 -4.93
N ILE A 44 7.11 -7.04 -4.44
CA ILE A 44 7.22 -5.78 -5.14
C ILE A 44 8.68 -5.35 -5.16
N ARG A 45 9.14 -4.88 -6.30
CA ARG A 45 10.48 -4.33 -6.49
C ARG A 45 10.36 -2.89 -6.98
N ALA A 46 11.19 -2.03 -6.42
CA ALA A 46 11.39 -0.69 -6.97
C ALA A 46 12.85 -0.54 -7.39
N VAL A 47 13.07 0.05 -8.55
CA VAL A 47 14.38 0.34 -9.12
C VAL A 47 14.48 1.84 -9.34
N VAL A 48 15.44 2.47 -8.69
CA VAL A 48 15.78 3.88 -8.87
C VAL A 48 17.05 3.95 -9.69
N THR A 49 17.01 4.70 -10.78
CA THR A 49 18.16 4.90 -11.69
C THR A 49 18.45 6.38 -11.84
N ASP A 50 19.69 6.78 -11.60
CA ASP A 50 20.17 8.14 -11.71
C ASP A 50 21.56 8.19 -12.38
N ASP A 51 21.94 9.36 -12.88
CA ASP A 51 23.24 9.64 -13.52
C ASP A 51 24.18 10.50 -12.65
N ALA A 52 23.97 10.50 -11.34
CA ALA A 52 24.88 11.16 -10.39
C ALA A 52 26.25 10.44 -10.33
N PRO A 53 27.26 11.06 -9.73
CA PRO A 53 28.52 10.37 -9.47
C PRO A 53 28.34 9.03 -8.75
N ALA A 54 29.14 8.03 -9.15
CA ALA A 54 29.01 6.68 -8.61
C ALA A 54 29.14 6.67 -7.08
N TYR A 55 28.09 6.22 -6.40
CA TYR A 55 28.08 6.15 -4.95
C TYR A 55 27.22 4.95 -4.49
N ASN A 56 27.87 4.00 -3.80
CA ASN A 56 27.19 2.86 -3.23
C ASN A 56 26.74 3.15 -1.79
N PRO A 57 25.47 3.47 -1.53
CA PRO A 57 24.99 3.74 -0.18
C PRO A 57 25.01 2.50 0.72
N LEU A 58 24.99 1.28 0.13
CA LEU A 58 25.04 0.03 0.90
C LEU A 58 26.41 -0.30 1.45
N ALA A 59 27.48 0.32 0.91
CA ALA A 59 28.87 0.11 1.37
C ALA A 59 29.18 0.85 2.68
N ARG A 60 28.32 1.76 3.13
CA ARG A 60 28.50 2.43 4.43
C ARG A 60 28.41 1.43 5.58
N ALA A 61 29.32 1.60 6.56
CA ALA A 61 29.29 0.87 7.82
C ALA A 61 27.92 1.07 8.52
N GLU A 62 27.44 0.05 9.18
CA GLU A 62 26.19 0.14 9.94
C GLU A 62 26.28 1.22 11.00
N VAL A 63 25.21 2.02 11.10
CA VAL A 63 25.11 3.04 12.15
C VAL A 63 24.98 2.33 13.49
N ASN A 64 25.91 2.59 14.39
CA ASN A 64 25.82 2.07 15.76
C ASN A 64 24.66 2.75 16.50
N THR A 65 23.51 2.08 16.50
CA THR A 65 22.30 2.57 17.15
C THR A 65 22.34 2.53 18.68
N ALA A 66 23.39 1.94 19.28
CA ALA A 66 23.60 1.93 20.72
C ALA A 66 24.22 3.23 21.26
N LEU A 67 24.76 4.08 20.38
CA LEU A 67 25.29 5.36 20.79
C LEU A 67 24.19 6.37 21.12
N PRO A 68 24.38 7.28 22.11
CA PRO A 68 23.49 8.41 22.34
C PRO A 68 23.27 9.24 21.07
N LEU A 69 22.12 9.91 20.94
CA LEU A 69 21.70 10.62 19.72
C LEU A 69 22.75 11.69 19.31
N GLU A 70 23.34 12.36 20.29
CA GLU A 70 24.33 13.42 20.12
C GLU A 70 25.69 12.89 19.61
N ALA A 71 25.98 11.61 19.81
CA ALA A 71 27.22 10.96 19.39
C ALA A 71 27.08 10.21 18.05
N ARG A 72 25.88 10.21 17.46
CA ARG A 72 25.67 9.57 16.16
C ARG A 72 26.14 10.46 15.03
N PRO A 73 26.90 9.93 14.06
CA PRO A 73 27.27 10.72 12.89
C PRO A 73 26.00 11.18 12.15
N VAL A 74 25.97 12.45 11.77
CA VAL A 74 24.90 13.03 10.97
C VAL A 74 24.87 12.32 9.60
N GLY A 75 23.75 11.71 9.24
CA GLY A 75 23.56 11.00 7.98
C GLY A 75 23.80 9.47 8.09
N GLY A 76 23.15 8.72 7.20
CA GLY A 76 23.23 7.25 7.12
C GLY A 76 22.08 6.52 7.82
N LEU A 77 21.23 7.22 8.58
CA LEU A 77 20.07 6.61 9.22
C LEU A 77 19.04 6.14 8.18
N GLY A 78 18.86 6.87 7.08
CA GLY A 78 17.90 6.55 6.02
C GLY A 78 18.24 5.25 5.30
N VAL A 79 19.50 5.05 4.91
CA VAL A 79 19.94 3.79 4.28
C VAL A 79 19.83 2.61 5.24
N HIS A 80 20.12 2.83 6.53
CA HIS A 80 19.92 1.80 7.56
C HIS A 80 18.44 1.43 7.69
N LEU A 81 17.55 2.41 7.63
CA LEU A 81 16.10 2.20 7.64
C LEU A 81 15.65 1.42 6.40
N VAL A 82 16.13 1.78 5.21
CA VAL A 82 15.87 1.04 3.96
C VAL A 82 16.28 -0.43 4.11
N LYS A 83 17.50 -0.71 4.60
CA LYS A 83 17.97 -2.08 4.85
C LYS A 83 17.09 -2.85 5.85
N LYS A 84 16.50 -2.17 6.83
CA LYS A 84 15.59 -2.80 7.80
C LYS A 84 14.19 -3.04 7.27
N LEU A 85 13.70 -2.18 6.40
CA LEU A 85 12.35 -2.25 5.87
C LEU A 85 12.23 -3.17 4.65
N MET A 86 13.30 -3.36 3.91
CA MET A 86 13.30 -4.15 2.66
C MET A 86 13.98 -5.51 2.86
N ASP A 87 13.48 -6.52 2.17
CA ASP A 87 14.03 -7.88 2.23
C ASP A 87 15.31 -8.00 1.39
N VAL A 88 15.39 -7.24 0.29
CA VAL A 88 16.56 -7.21 -0.59
C VAL A 88 16.86 -5.77 -0.95
N CYS A 89 18.14 -5.41 -0.87
CA CYS A 89 18.67 -4.13 -1.36
C CYS A 89 19.91 -4.41 -2.19
N THR A 90 19.95 -3.93 -3.41
CA THR A 90 21.11 -4.07 -4.30
C THR A 90 21.49 -2.73 -4.90
N TYR A 91 22.77 -2.57 -5.19
CA TYR A 91 23.31 -1.41 -5.89
C TYR A 91 24.26 -1.88 -6.98
N GLU A 92 24.16 -1.28 -8.14
CA GLU A 92 25.04 -1.45 -9.27
C GLU A 92 25.36 -0.07 -9.88
N HIS A 93 26.59 0.13 -10.33
CA HIS A 93 26.92 1.24 -11.20
C HIS A 93 27.31 0.70 -12.57
N ARG A 94 26.53 1.01 -13.58
CA ARG A 94 26.72 0.51 -14.93
C ARG A 94 26.34 1.57 -15.95
N ASP A 95 27.16 1.69 -17.00
CA ASP A 95 26.95 2.61 -18.14
C ASP A 95 26.73 4.07 -17.69
N GLY A 96 27.47 4.50 -16.64
CA GLY A 96 27.40 5.86 -16.11
C GLY A 96 26.16 6.12 -15.22
N HIS A 97 25.41 5.09 -14.86
CA HIS A 97 24.23 5.22 -14.01
C HIS A 97 24.35 4.43 -12.71
N ASN A 98 23.86 5.01 -11.63
CA ASN A 98 23.58 4.31 -10.40
C ASN A 98 22.24 3.59 -10.56
N ILE A 99 22.18 2.32 -10.20
CA ILE A 99 20.97 1.49 -10.21
C ILE A 99 20.79 0.93 -8.82
N PHE A 100 19.85 1.50 -8.08
CA PHE A 100 19.53 1.05 -6.73
C PHE A 100 18.19 0.30 -6.76
N SER A 101 18.21 -0.96 -6.36
CA SER A 101 17.00 -1.79 -6.34
C SER A 101 16.68 -2.23 -4.93
N ILE A 102 15.41 -2.09 -4.57
CA ILE A 102 14.84 -2.60 -3.33
C ILE A 102 13.71 -3.56 -3.63
N GLU A 103 13.60 -4.61 -2.85
CA GLU A 103 12.54 -5.60 -2.97
C GLU A 103 11.92 -5.88 -1.61
N ARG A 104 10.61 -5.96 -1.58
CA ARG A 104 9.86 -6.35 -0.39
C ARG A 104 8.93 -7.49 -0.71
N LYS A 105 8.98 -8.52 0.13
CA LYS A 105 7.99 -9.58 0.15
C LYS A 105 6.71 -9.03 0.77
N LEU A 106 5.63 -9.14 0.03
CA LEU A 106 4.33 -8.67 0.51
C LEU A 106 3.83 -9.61 1.61
N SER A 107 3.51 -9.04 2.75
CA SER A 107 2.90 -9.80 3.83
C SER A 107 1.58 -10.35 3.34
N ARG A 108 1.52 -11.66 3.12
CA ARG A 108 0.24 -12.35 3.03
C ARG A 108 -0.35 -12.27 4.43
N THR A 109 -1.38 -11.47 4.61
CA THR A 109 -2.17 -11.57 5.83
C THR A 109 -2.70 -13.01 5.87
N PRO A 110 -2.33 -13.82 6.88
CA PRO A 110 -2.87 -15.18 6.96
C PRO A 110 -4.38 -15.06 7.08
N GLY A 111 -5.08 -15.59 6.09
CA GLY A 111 -6.55 -15.62 6.10
C GLY A 111 -7.27 -14.55 5.31
N THR A 112 -6.57 -13.68 4.56
CA THR A 112 -7.28 -12.79 3.64
C THR A 112 -7.40 -13.45 2.27
N SER A 113 -8.40 -14.30 2.14
CA SER A 113 -9.07 -14.55 0.87
C SER A 113 -9.37 -13.18 0.26
N ALA A 114 -9.13 -12.98 -1.03
CA ALA A 114 -9.54 -11.76 -1.74
C ALA A 114 -11.07 -11.60 -1.79
N THR A 115 -11.78 -12.41 -1.05
CA THR A 115 -13.23 -12.54 -1.01
C THR A 115 -13.75 -11.85 0.24
N ILE A 116 -14.67 -10.93 0.05
CA ILE A 116 -15.52 -10.45 1.12
C ILE A 116 -16.49 -11.58 1.49
N ASN A 117 -16.67 -11.82 2.79
CA ASN A 117 -17.75 -12.67 3.26
C ASN A 117 -18.94 -11.78 3.63
N ILE A 118 -20.10 -12.09 3.08
CA ILE A 118 -21.32 -11.33 3.29
C ILE A 118 -22.37 -12.28 3.87
N ALA A 119 -22.58 -12.19 5.19
CA ALA A 119 -23.67 -12.92 5.83
C ALA A 119 -24.93 -12.05 5.82
N THR A 120 -26.00 -12.56 5.22
CA THR A 120 -27.25 -11.83 5.08
C THR A 120 -28.32 -12.40 6.01
N SER A 121 -28.89 -11.54 6.83
CA SER A 121 -30.14 -11.84 7.57
C SER A 121 -31.25 -10.89 7.10
N ARG A 122 -32.46 -11.41 6.98
CA ARG A 122 -33.61 -10.64 6.51
C ARG A 122 -34.82 -10.84 7.41
N LEU A 123 -35.47 -9.74 7.73
CA LEU A 123 -36.75 -9.75 8.46
C LEU A 123 -37.71 -8.75 7.79
N ALA A 124 -38.74 -9.26 7.12
CA ALA A 124 -39.69 -8.45 6.36
C ALA A 124 -39.05 -7.52 5.35
N ALA A 125 -39.22 -6.20 5.51
CA ALA A 125 -38.62 -5.15 4.69
C ALA A 125 -37.24 -4.68 5.18
N SER A 126 -36.66 -5.32 6.21
CA SER A 126 -35.35 -4.99 6.74
C SER A 126 -34.35 -6.10 6.43
N ALA A 127 -33.11 -5.75 6.13
CA ALA A 127 -32.00 -6.69 6.00
C ALA A 127 -30.75 -6.18 6.71
N THR A 128 -29.96 -7.12 7.25
CA THR A 128 -28.63 -6.85 7.80
C THR A 128 -27.61 -7.63 7.01
N LEU A 129 -26.58 -6.95 6.54
CA LEU A 129 -25.38 -7.54 5.92
C LEU A 129 -24.23 -7.43 6.90
N ALA A 130 -23.79 -8.54 7.46
CA ALA A 130 -22.55 -8.60 8.24
C ALA A 130 -21.39 -8.88 7.29
N LEU A 131 -20.45 -7.93 7.20
CA LEU A 131 -19.34 -7.96 6.26
C LEU A 131 -18.07 -8.33 7.02
N SER A 132 -17.28 -9.26 6.45
CA SER A 132 -15.96 -9.60 6.99
C SER A 132 -14.93 -9.76 5.89
N GLY A 133 -13.65 -9.51 6.23
CA GLY A 133 -12.52 -9.55 5.31
C GLY A 133 -12.24 -8.19 4.66
N ARG A 134 -12.01 -8.15 3.34
CA ARG A 134 -11.60 -6.92 2.63
C ARG A 134 -12.68 -6.44 1.67
N LEU A 135 -13.02 -5.17 1.78
CA LEU A 135 -13.89 -4.48 0.84
C LEU A 135 -13.06 -3.53 -0.04
N ASP A 136 -12.62 -4.02 -1.19
CA ASP A 136 -11.77 -3.29 -2.15
C ASP A 136 -12.36 -3.31 -3.57
N GLY A 137 -11.59 -2.87 -4.56
CA GLY A 137 -12.06 -2.81 -5.95
C GLY A 137 -12.45 -4.15 -6.56
N LEU A 138 -11.93 -5.27 -6.05
CA LEU A 138 -12.25 -6.61 -6.55
C LEU A 138 -13.50 -7.18 -5.88
N SER A 139 -13.72 -6.90 -4.60
CA SER A 139 -14.84 -7.42 -3.82
C SER A 139 -16.07 -6.49 -3.81
N SER A 140 -15.88 -5.20 -4.10
CA SER A 140 -16.97 -4.22 -4.17
C SER A 140 -18.11 -4.59 -5.13
N PRO A 141 -17.89 -5.14 -6.34
CA PRO A 141 -18.97 -5.53 -7.23
C PRO A 141 -19.91 -6.60 -6.65
N GLU A 142 -19.37 -7.54 -5.86
CA GLU A 142 -20.16 -8.58 -5.20
C GLU A 142 -21.12 -7.98 -4.17
N LEU A 143 -20.61 -7.05 -3.31
CA LEU A 143 -21.44 -6.35 -2.35
C LEU A 143 -22.50 -5.49 -3.05
N GLU A 144 -22.13 -4.77 -4.12
CA GLU A 144 -23.08 -3.97 -4.89
C GLU A 144 -24.23 -4.82 -5.45
N GLN A 145 -23.92 -5.97 -6.02
CA GLN A 145 -24.89 -6.89 -6.56
C GLN A 145 -25.87 -7.37 -5.48
N GLN A 146 -25.37 -7.77 -4.31
CA GLN A 146 -26.22 -8.22 -3.20
C GLN A 146 -27.12 -7.11 -2.67
N VAL A 147 -26.58 -5.91 -2.47
CA VAL A 147 -27.35 -4.72 -2.04
C VAL A 147 -28.47 -4.43 -3.05
N CYS A 148 -28.16 -4.41 -4.35
CA CYS A 148 -29.16 -4.17 -5.39
C CYS A 148 -30.25 -5.23 -5.41
N ALA A 149 -29.90 -6.50 -5.26
CA ALA A 149 -30.87 -7.60 -5.21
C ALA A 149 -31.81 -7.48 -4.01
N LEU A 150 -31.30 -7.14 -2.82
CA LEU A 150 -32.11 -6.92 -1.63
C LEU A 150 -33.09 -5.75 -1.80
N ILE A 151 -32.65 -4.62 -2.33
CA ILE A 151 -33.52 -3.46 -2.58
C ILE A 151 -34.60 -3.81 -3.61
N ALA A 152 -34.24 -4.50 -4.70
CA ALA A 152 -35.17 -4.95 -5.72
C ALA A 152 -36.21 -5.95 -5.18
N SER A 153 -35.82 -6.75 -4.17
CA SER A 153 -36.73 -7.70 -3.50
C SER A 153 -37.64 -7.07 -2.43
N GLY A 154 -37.64 -5.75 -2.30
CA GLY A 154 -38.53 -5.01 -1.40
C GLY A 154 -37.94 -4.65 -0.05
N VAL A 155 -36.62 -4.77 0.16
CA VAL A 155 -35.96 -4.26 1.36
C VAL A 155 -36.00 -2.73 1.32
N ARG A 156 -36.35 -2.13 2.46
CA ARG A 156 -36.44 -0.67 2.67
C ARG A 156 -35.50 -0.16 3.75
N THR A 157 -35.09 -1.05 4.65
CA THR A 157 -34.10 -0.74 5.68
C THR A 157 -32.93 -1.70 5.55
N LEU A 158 -31.72 -1.17 5.39
CA LEU A 158 -30.50 -1.96 5.25
C LEU A 158 -29.50 -1.54 6.35
N THR A 159 -29.11 -2.50 7.18
CA THR A 159 -28.03 -2.36 8.14
C THR A 159 -26.78 -3.01 7.60
N LEU A 160 -25.66 -2.31 7.67
CA LEU A 160 -24.34 -2.84 7.32
C LEU A 160 -23.54 -2.97 8.62
N ASP A 161 -23.26 -4.19 9.02
CA ASP A 161 -22.35 -4.48 10.11
C ASP A 161 -20.92 -4.63 9.54
N LEU A 162 -20.05 -3.70 9.90
CA LEU A 162 -18.68 -3.60 9.38
C LEU A 162 -17.63 -4.10 10.38
N ALA A 163 -18.07 -4.62 11.53
CA ALA A 163 -17.16 -5.02 12.61
C ALA A 163 -16.15 -6.10 12.20
N GLY A 164 -16.50 -6.92 11.21
CA GLY A 164 -15.62 -7.96 10.68
C GLY A 164 -14.72 -7.53 9.51
N LEU A 165 -14.78 -6.26 9.06
CA LEU A 165 -13.93 -5.79 7.98
C LEU A 165 -12.52 -5.44 8.46
N ASP A 166 -11.53 -6.02 7.80
CA ASP A 166 -10.11 -5.72 8.01
C ASP A 166 -9.64 -4.50 7.22
N TYR A 167 -10.34 -4.20 6.10
CA TYR A 167 -9.97 -3.13 5.18
C TYR A 167 -11.14 -2.66 4.35
N VAL A 168 -11.24 -1.34 4.13
CA VAL A 168 -12.21 -0.71 3.22
C VAL A 168 -11.48 0.28 2.32
N SER A 169 -11.60 0.12 1.00
CA SER A 169 -11.09 1.07 0.01
C SER A 169 -12.12 2.17 -0.31
N SER A 170 -11.68 3.19 -1.05
CA SER A 170 -12.61 4.20 -1.61
C SER A 170 -13.68 3.59 -2.53
N ALA A 171 -13.35 2.52 -3.27
CA ALA A 171 -14.33 1.76 -4.06
C ALA A 171 -15.38 1.11 -3.17
N GLY A 172 -14.97 0.52 -2.03
CA GLY A 172 -15.88 -0.05 -1.04
C GLY A 172 -16.80 1.00 -0.40
N LEU A 173 -16.25 2.15 0.02
CA LEU A 173 -17.06 3.24 0.57
C LEU A 173 -18.11 3.76 -0.43
N ARG A 174 -17.79 3.76 -1.72
CA ARG A 174 -18.71 4.17 -2.77
C ARG A 174 -19.98 3.32 -2.79
N ILE A 175 -19.90 2.01 -2.47
CA ILE A 175 -21.07 1.12 -2.45
C ILE A 175 -22.06 1.54 -1.37
N PHE A 176 -21.59 2.01 -0.22
CA PHE A 176 -22.48 2.50 0.85
C PHE A 176 -23.28 3.73 0.39
N ILE A 177 -22.66 4.63 -0.37
CA ILE A 177 -23.34 5.79 -0.95
C ILE A 177 -24.36 5.35 -2.00
N ILE A 178 -24.02 4.37 -2.85
CA ILE A 178 -24.94 3.81 -3.85
C ILE A 178 -26.15 3.16 -3.16
N ALA A 179 -25.91 2.36 -2.11
CA ALA A 179 -26.95 1.72 -1.32
C ALA A 179 -27.94 2.73 -0.74
N ALA A 180 -27.42 3.79 -0.10
CA ALA A 180 -28.24 4.85 0.49
C ALA A 180 -29.09 5.58 -0.57
N LYS A 181 -28.51 5.92 -1.73
CA LYS A 181 -29.25 6.57 -2.82
C LYS A 181 -30.35 5.68 -3.37
N LYS A 182 -30.08 4.38 -3.58
CA LYS A 182 -31.09 3.44 -4.11
C LYS A 182 -32.20 3.15 -3.12
N LEU A 183 -31.90 3.03 -1.83
CA LEU A 183 -32.91 2.87 -0.78
C LEU A 183 -33.84 4.09 -0.75
N LYS A 184 -33.27 5.30 -0.70
CA LYS A 184 -34.05 6.54 -0.72
C LYS A 184 -34.95 6.63 -1.96
N ALA A 185 -34.46 6.26 -3.14
CA ALA A 185 -35.25 6.25 -4.38
C ALA A 185 -36.39 5.21 -4.36
N SER A 186 -36.27 4.17 -3.53
CA SER A 186 -37.24 3.06 -3.38
C SER A 186 -38.19 3.28 -2.19
N GLY A 187 -38.14 4.42 -1.49
CA GLY A 187 -38.99 4.73 -0.34
C GLY A 187 -38.51 4.11 0.98
N GLY A 188 -37.20 3.88 1.10
CA GLY A 188 -36.53 3.42 2.32
C GLY A 188 -35.80 4.55 3.03
#